data_132060273ae429817969d8bb54f4abcc
#
_entry.id   132060273ae429817969d8bb54f4abcc
#
_cell.length_a   1.000
_cell.length_b   1.000
_cell.length_c   1.000
_cell.angle_alpha   90.00
_cell.angle_beta   90.00
_cell.angle_gamma   90.00
#
_symmetry.space_group_name_H-M   'P 1'
#
loop_
_entity.id
_entity.type
_entity.pdbx_description
1 polymer ?
#
loop_
_entity_poly.entity_id
_entity_poly.type
_entity_poly.pdbx_seq_one_letter_code
_entity_poly.pdbx_strand_id
1 'polypeptide(L)'
;MSYLFSSESVTEGHPDKIADQISDAILDAILEKDPQGRVACETFVTTGLVMVGGEITTSAYVDIQRIVRGTIKRIGYTDSMMGFDYKTCAVLVSIDKQSADISQGVDDETHEQGAGDQGMMFGYATDETDAFMPMPIYIAHELTKRLAEVRKNGKLPYLRPDGKSQVTVQYNSETHLPEAITAVVISNQHEE
;
A
#
# COMPACT_ATOMS: atom_id res chain seq x y z
N MET A 1 29.26 10.85 20.15
CA MET A 1 28.31 9.75 20.47
C MET A 1 27.52 9.41 19.22
N SER A 2 26.94 8.20 19.13
CA SER A 2 26.10 7.80 18.00
C SER A 2 24.79 7.19 18.49
N TYR A 3 23.77 7.17 17.63
CA TYR A 3 22.50 6.47 17.86
C TYR A 3 22.12 5.63 16.64
N LEU A 4 21.27 4.63 16.83
CA LEU A 4 20.78 3.77 15.77
C LEU A 4 19.34 4.14 15.43
N PHE A 5 19.01 4.13 14.14
CA PHE A 5 17.65 4.28 13.65
C PHE A 5 17.36 3.20 12.62
N SER A 6 16.20 2.54 12.75
CA SER A 6 15.79 1.45 11.88
C SER A 6 14.48 1.79 11.19
N SER A 7 14.37 1.38 9.93
CA SER A 7 13.12 1.44 9.17
C SER A 7 12.86 0.14 8.43
N GLU A 8 11.59 -0.18 8.24
CA GLU A 8 11.14 -1.35 7.50
C GLU A 8 10.37 -0.93 6.25
N SER A 9 10.40 -1.80 5.25
CA SER A 9 9.55 -1.72 4.06
C SER A 9 9.04 -3.11 3.70
N VAL A 10 7.92 -3.16 3.00
CA VAL A 10 7.28 -4.39 2.56
C VAL A 10 7.12 -4.39 1.05
N THR A 11 7.13 -5.59 0.45
CA THR A 11 6.88 -5.77 -0.98
C THR A 11 5.40 -5.60 -1.32
N GLU A 12 5.09 -5.51 -2.61
CA GLU A 12 3.73 -5.40 -3.13
C GLU A 12 2.78 -6.53 -2.74
N GLY A 13 3.32 -7.70 -2.35
CA GLY A 13 2.56 -8.87 -1.94
C GLY A 13 2.38 -9.04 -0.43
N HIS A 14 2.87 -8.10 0.38
CA HIS A 14 2.55 -8.05 1.80
C HIS A 14 1.07 -7.71 2.00
N PRO A 15 0.36 -8.32 2.98
CA PRO A 15 -1.08 -8.07 3.19
C PRO A 15 -1.47 -6.60 3.24
N ASP A 16 -0.71 -5.76 3.95
CA ASP A 16 -0.96 -4.31 4.04
C ASP A 16 -0.88 -3.64 2.66
N LYS A 17 0.14 -3.99 1.85
CA LYS A 17 0.30 -3.43 0.50
C LYS A 17 -0.71 -3.98 -0.50
N ILE A 18 -1.18 -5.21 -0.32
CA ILE A 18 -2.29 -5.73 -1.11
C ILE A 18 -3.56 -4.93 -0.80
N ALA A 19 -3.82 -4.66 0.49
CA ALA A 19 -4.97 -3.87 0.91
C ALA A 19 -4.94 -2.46 0.32
N ASP A 20 -3.83 -1.74 0.46
CA ASP A 20 -3.62 -0.41 -0.14
C ASP A 20 -3.87 -0.43 -1.65
N GLN A 21 -3.25 -1.36 -2.38
CA GLN A 21 -3.38 -1.45 -3.83
C GLN A 21 -4.80 -1.79 -4.30
N ILE A 22 -5.56 -2.55 -3.51
CA ILE A 22 -6.96 -2.85 -3.83
C ILE A 22 -7.83 -1.61 -3.61
N SER A 23 -7.68 -0.92 -2.48
CA SER A 23 -8.41 0.31 -2.19
C SER A 23 -8.13 1.40 -3.23
N ASP A 24 -6.86 1.59 -3.59
CA ASP A 24 -6.45 2.53 -4.65
C ASP A 24 -7.01 2.14 -6.03
N ALA A 25 -7.00 0.86 -6.39
CA ALA A 25 -7.52 0.41 -7.68
C ALA A 25 -9.05 0.60 -7.80
N ILE A 26 -9.77 0.51 -6.69
CA ILE A 26 -11.21 0.81 -6.64
C ILE A 26 -11.44 2.32 -6.79
N LEU A 27 -10.67 3.13 -6.06
CA LEU A 27 -10.68 4.59 -6.17
C LEU A 27 -10.41 5.04 -7.61
N ASP A 28 -9.35 4.56 -8.23
CA ASP A 28 -8.98 4.88 -9.61
C ASP A 28 -10.09 4.54 -10.60
N ALA A 29 -10.68 3.34 -10.48
CA ALA A 29 -11.76 2.90 -11.37
C ALA A 29 -13.05 3.71 -11.23
N ILE A 30 -13.29 4.31 -10.06
CA ILE A 30 -14.42 5.22 -9.82
C ILE A 30 -14.11 6.59 -10.41
N LEU A 31 -12.95 7.18 -10.06
CA LEU A 31 -12.59 8.54 -10.49
C LEU A 31 -12.37 8.63 -12.00
N GLU A 32 -11.98 7.56 -12.68
CA GLU A 32 -11.91 7.49 -14.15
C GLU A 32 -13.27 7.78 -14.81
N LYS A 33 -14.38 7.38 -14.16
CA LYS A 33 -15.75 7.52 -14.69
C LYS A 33 -16.55 8.63 -14.04
N ASP A 34 -16.24 8.93 -12.80
CA ASP A 34 -16.92 9.92 -11.96
C ASP A 34 -15.88 10.70 -11.13
N PRO A 35 -15.29 11.76 -11.71
CA PRO A 35 -14.29 12.59 -11.02
C PRO A 35 -14.80 13.28 -9.74
N GLN A 36 -16.12 13.36 -9.55
CA GLN A 36 -16.75 13.90 -8.35
C GLN A 36 -17.16 12.82 -7.34
N GLY A 37 -16.86 11.56 -7.63
CA GLY A 37 -17.14 10.44 -6.72
C GLY A 37 -16.43 10.62 -5.37
N ARG A 38 -17.14 10.30 -4.29
CA ARG A 38 -16.56 10.27 -2.94
C ARG A 38 -16.34 8.82 -2.53
N VAL A 39 -15.10 8.50 -2.20
CA VAL A 39 -14.66 7.12 -1.98
C VAL A 39 -13.89 7.01 -0.67
N ALA A 40 -14.49 6.40 0.32
CA ALA A 40 -13.84 5.93 1.55
C ALA A 40 -13.85 4.40 1.51
N CYS A 41 -12.85 3.81 0.88
CA CYS A 41 -12.79 2.38 0.62
C CYS A 41 -11.63 1.76 1.39
N GLU A 42 -11.96 0.86 2.31
CA GLU A 42 -11.02 0.12 3.14
C GLU A 42 -10.96 -1.35 2.71
N THR A 43 -9.79 -1.94 2.83
CA THR A 43 -9.59 -3.34 2.48
C THR A 43 -8.88 -4.08 3.60
N PHE A 44 -9.39 -5.26 3.95
CA PHE A 44 -8.74 -6.21 4.84
C PHE A 44 -8.37 -7.47 4.06
N VAL A 45 -7.14 -7.94 4.24
CA VAL A 45 -6.61 -9.13 3.56
C VAL A 45 -6.04 -10.12 4.57
N THR A 46 -6.41 -11.40 4.39
CA THR A 46 -5.81 -12.52 5.12
C THR A 46 -5.76 -13.75 4.20
N THR A 47 -5.26 -14.90 4.70
CA THR A 47 -5.18 -16.14 3.92
C THR A 47 -6.52 -16.49 3.30
N GLY A 48 -6.57 -16.54 1.97
CA GLY A 48 -7.75 -16.94 1.20
C GLY A 48 -8.93 -15.96 1.21
N LEU A 49 -8.79 -14.77 1.81
CA LEU A 49 -9.91 -13.81 1.97
C LEU A 49 -9.48 -12.37 1.70
N VAL A 50 -10.30 -11.66 0.96
CA VAL A 50 -10.32 -10.20 0.85
C VAL A 50 -11.69 -9.69 1.29
N MET A 51 -11.73 -8.73 2.18
CA MET A 51 -12.94 -7.99 2.54
C MET A 51 -12.75 -6.52 2.16
N VAL A 52 -13.66 -6.00 1.36
CA VAL A 52 -13.72 -4.59 0.96
C VAL A 52 -14.92 -3.98 1.65
N GLY A 53 -14.71 -2.91 2.39
CA GLY A 53 -15.77 -2.22 3.14
C GLY A 53 -15.60 -0.71 3.04
N GLY A 54 -16.57 0.02 3.57
CA GLY A 54 -16.52 1.47 3.65
C GLY A 54 -17.74 2.15 3.02
N GLU A 55 -17.56 3.39 2.61
CA GLU A 55 -18.64 4.25 2.12
C GLU A 55 -18.27 4.87 0.79
N ILE A 56 -19.12 4.68 -0.22
CA ILE A 56 -18.90 5.19 -1.58
C ILE A 56 -20.17 5.88 -2.07
N THR A 57 -20.02 7.13 -2.51
CA THR A 57 -21.06 7.87 -3.21
C THR A 57 -20.57 8.22 -4.61
N THR A 58 -21.16 7.59 -5.62
CA THR A 58 -20.76 7.77 -7.02
C THR A 58 -21.93 7.48 -7.96
N SER A 59 -21.89 8.06 -9.14
CA SER A 59 -22.76 7.72 -10.28
C SER A 59 -22.19 6.57 -11.12
N ALA A 60 -20.92 6.20 -10.91
CA ALA A 60 -20.24 5.17 -11.68
C ALA A 60 -20.55 3.76 -11.17
N TYR A 61 -20.70 2.82 -12.09
CA TYR A 61 -20.66 1.39 -11.77
C TYR A 61 -19.25 0.83 -11.97
N VAL A 62 -18.74 0.15 -10.95
CA VAL A 62 -17.47 -0.58 -11.00
C VAL A 62 -17.65 -2.01 -10.48
N ASP A 63 -17.03 -2.96 -11.15
CA ASP A 63 -17.00 -4.37 -10.72
C ASP A 63 -15.87 -4.58 -9.72
N ILE A 64 -16.17 -4.38 -8.42
CA ILE A 64 -15.21 -4.48 -7.34
C ILE A 64 -14.54 -5.86 -7.32
N GLN A 65 -15.27 -6.94 -7.51
CA GLN A 65 -14.68 -8.29 -7.50
C GLN A 65 -13.64 -8.46 -8.62
N ARG A 66 -13.93 -7.94 -9.81
CA ARG A 66 -13.01 -7.98 -10.95
C ARG A 66 -11.75 -7.16 -10.67
N ILE A 67 -11.89 -5.98 -10.05
CA ILE A 67 -10.77 -5.11 -9.68
C ILE A 67 -9.89 -5.81 -8.66
N VAL A 68 -10.46 -6.34 -7.58
CA VAL A 68 -9.74 -7.08 -6.54
C VAL A 68 -8.92 -8.22 -7.13
N ARG A 69 -9.57 -9.10 -7.90
CA ARG A 69 -8.90 -10.25 -8.53
C ARG A 69 -7.82 -9.82 -9.53
N GLY A 70 -8.07 -8.75 -10.28
CA GLY A 70 -7.09 -8.18 -11.22
C GLY A 70 -5.84 -7.67 -10.50
N THR A 71 -6.01 -6.99 -9.37
CA THR A 71 -4.91 -6.49 -8.55
C THR A 71 -4.09 -7.63 -7.95
N ILE A 72 -4.74 -8.64 -7.35
CA ILE A 72 -4.07 -9.82 -6.79
C ILE A 72 -3.27 -10.56 -7.86
N LYS A 73 -3.85 -10.71 -9.07
CA LYS A 73 -3.16 -11.33 -10.21
C LYS A 73 -1.92 -10.53 -10.65
N ARG A 74 -2.04 -9.20 -10.74
CA ARG A 74 -0.92 -8.29 -11.11
C ARG A 74 0.23 -8.36 -10.12
N ILE A 75 -0.07 -8.48 -8.83
CA ILE A 75 0.92 -8.67 -7.76
C ILE A 75 1.67 -10.00 -7.94
N GLY A 76 0.99 -11.04 -8.42
CA GLY A 76 1.61 -12.34 -8.71
C GLY A 76 1.11 -13.50 -7.86
N TYR A 77 0.01 -13.34 -7.14
CA TYR A 77 -0.66 -14.45 -6.47
C TYR A 77 -1.53 -15.21 -7.46
N THR A 78 -0.93 -16.18 -8.13
CA THR A 78 -1.52 -16.90 -9.27
C THR A 78 -1.73 -18.40 -9.01
N ASP A 79 -1.27 -18.89 -7.86
CA ASP A 79 -1.33 -20.29 -7.47
C ASP A 79 -1.80 -20.42 -6.02
N SER A 80 -2.78 -21.30 -5.78
CA SER A 80 -3.33 -21.59 -4.44
C SER A 80 -2.29 -22.14 -3.45
N MET A 81 -1.22 -22.75 -3.94
CA MET A 81 -0.11 -23.22 -3.11
C MET A 81 0.65 -22.08 -2.42
N MET A 82 0.45 -20.83 -2.86
CA MET A 82 0.96 -19.65 -2.18
C MET A 82 0.16 -19.28 -0.93
N GLY A 83 -0.92 -20.00 -0.61
CA GLY A 83 -1.86 -19.68 0.47
C GLY A 83 -2.85 -18.57 0.14
N PHE A 84 -2.71 -17.93 -1.01
CA PHE A 84 -3.56 -16.86 -1.53
C PHE A 84 -3.49 -16.84 -3.06
N ASP A 85 -4.63 -16.69 -3.73
CA ASP A 85 -4.66 -16.70 -5.19
C ASP A 85 -5.89 -15.96 -5.72
N TYR A 86 -5.72 -15.26 -6.83
CA TYR A 86 -6.74 -14.38 -7.41
C TYR A 86 -8.01 -15.11 -7.90
N LYS A 87 -7.95 -16.42 -8.18
CA LYS A 87 -9.11 -17.19 -8.66
C LYS A 87 -9.96 -17.71 -7.51
N THR A 88 -9.30 -18.20 -6.44
CA THR A 88 -9.95 -18.98 -5.39
C THR A 88 -10.18 -18.23 -4.10
N CYS A 89 -9.53 -17.08 -3.88
CA CYS A 89 -9.78 -16.27 -2.68
C CYS A 89 -11.25 -15.83 -2.61
N ALA A 90 -11.79 -15.84 -1.40
CA ALA A 90 -13.08 -15.21 -1.13
C ALA A 90 -12.96 -13.69 -1.28
N VAL A 91 -13.95 -13.04 -1.89
CA VAL A 91 -14.05 -11.59 -1.95
C VAL A 91 -15.40 -11.18 -1.40
N LEU A 92 -15.39 -10.57 -0.23
CA LEU A 92 -16.56 -10.01 0.44
C LEU A 92 -16.60 -8.50 0.19
N VAL A 93 -17.79 -7.97 -0.06
CA VAL A 93 -17.98 -6.54 -0.30
C VAL A 93 -19.12 -6.05 0.61
N SER A 94 -18.81 -5.03 1.42
CA SER A 94 -19.76 -4.34 2.31
C SER A 94 -19.56 -2.85 2.15
N ILE A 95 -20.18 -2.27 1.14
CA ILE A 95 -20.10 -0.85 0.81
C ILE A 95 -21.45 -0.20 1.04
N ASP A 96 -21.44 0.84 1.85
CA ASP A 96 -22.62 1.68 2.13
C ASP A 96 -22.52 3.04 1.41
N LYS A 97 -23.61 3.79 1.42
CA LYS A 97 -23.59 5.20 1.01
C LYS A 97 -23.09 6.07 2.16
N GLN A 98 -22.36 7.12 1.85
CA GLN A 98 -21.93 8.11 2.83
C GLN A 98 -23.14 8.69 3.60
N SER A 99 -22.96 8.91 4.89
CA SER A 99 -23.95 9.54 5.76
C SER A 99 -24.38 10.91 5.24
N ALA A 100 -25.69 11.19 5.30
CA ALA A 100 -26.24 12.48 4.90
C ALA A 100 -25.68 13.67 5.73
N ASP A 101 -25.30 13.42 6.99
CA ASP A 101 -24.72 14.45 7.85
C ASP A 101 -23.31 14.85 7.41
N ILE A 102 -22.51 13.90 6.92
CA ILE A 102 -21.19 14.16 6.34
C ILE A 102 -21.32 14.86 5.00
N SER A 103 -22.29 14.48 4.17
CA SER A 103 -22.50 15.09 2.86
C SER A 103 -22.85 16.58 2.93
N GLN A 104 -23.53 17.04 3.99
CA GLN A 104 -23.82 18.45 4.20
C GLN A 104 -22.57 19.33 4.33
N GLY A 105 -21.46 18.79 4.86
CA GLY A 105 -20.19 19.51 4.99
C GLY A 105 -19.33 19.47 3.72
N VAL A 106 -19.65 18.55 2.80
CA VAL A 106 -18.88 18.32 1.55
C VAL A 106 -19.57 18.92 0.34
N ASP A 107 -20.91 18.85 0.29
CA ASP A 107 -21.74 19.34 -0.81
C ASP A 107 -22.19 20.78 -0.53
N ASP A 108 -21.37 21.78 -0.85
CA ASP A 108 -21.79 23.18 -0.81
C ASP A 108 -22.35 23.59 -2.18
N GLU A 109 -23.51 24.29 -2.17
CA GLU A 109 -24.13 24.87 -3.38
C GLU A 109 -23.24 25.93 -4.08
N THR A 110 -22.14 26.33 -3.45
CA THR A 110 -21.21 27.36 -3.95
C THR A 110 -20.05 26.83 -4.79
N HIS A 111 -19.98 25.53 -5.08
CA HIS A 111 -19.05 24.87 -6.02
C HIS A 111 -17.64 24.55 -5.52
N GLU A 112 -17.33 24.73 -4.26
CA GLU A 112 -16.07 24.23 -3.68
C GLU A 112 -16.35 22.97 -2.83
N GLN A 113 -15.87 21.84 -3.29
CA GLN A 113 -15.96 20.58 -2.52
C GLN A 113 -15.12 20.71 -1.24
N GLY A 114 -15.75 20.56 -0.08
CA GLY A 114 -15.08 20.55 1.21
C GLY A 114 -14.34 19.23 1.47
N ALA A 115 -13.51 19.20 2.53
CA ALA A 115 -12.88 17.96 2.99
C ALA A 115 -13.93 17.00 3.59
N GLY A 116 -13.81 15.71 3.26
CA GLY A 116 -14.72 14.66 3.77
C GLY A 116 -14.52 14.33 5.25
N ASP A 117 -13.44 14.82 5.86
CA ASP A 117 -13.11 14.61 7.27
C ASP A 117 -12.20 15.75 7.76
N GLN A 118 -12.10 15.90 9.08
CA GLN A 118 -11.10 16.78 9.69
C GLN A 118 -9.70 16.15 9.54
N GLY A 119 -8.67 16.99 9.44
CA GLY A 119 -7.32 16.51 9.26
C GLY A 119 -6.25 17.48 9.78
N MET A 120 -5.14 16.90 10.22
CA MET A 120 -3.91 17.61 10.52
C MET A 120 -2.77 16.87 9.86
N MET A 121 -1.93 17.57 9.11
CA MET A 121 -0.88 16.98 8.28
C MET A 121 0.49 17.44 8.74
N PHE A 122 1.44 16.51 8.73
CA PHE A 122 2.85 16.77 9.02
C PHE A 122 3.68 16.45 7.78
N GLY A 123 4.69 17.27 7.53
CA GLY A 123 5.66 17.03 6.47
C GLY A 123 7.07 16.93 7.05
N TYR A 124 7.86 16.03 6.50
CA TYR A 124 9.29 15.89 6.82
C TYR A 124 10.08 15.57 5.55
N ALA A 125 11.21 16.24 5.39
CA ALA A 125 12.16 15.97 4.33
C ALA A 125 13.60 16.18 4.85
N THR A 126 14.54 15.44 4.29
CA THR A 126 15.97 15.53 4.60
C THR A 126 16.78 15.37 3.33
N ASP A 127 18.00 15.92 3.32
CA ASP A 127 18.93 15.79 2.19
C ASP A 127 19.90 14.60 2.31
N GLU A 128 19.58 13.64 3.18
CA GLU A 128 20.38 12.41 3.36
C GLU A 128 20.42 11.54 2.09
N THR A 129 19.39 11.65 1.24
CA THR A 129 19.29 10.93 -0.03
C THR A 129 18.72 11.85 -1.11
N ASP A 130 18.98 11.52 -2.38
CA ASP A 130 18.45 12.27 -3.54
C ASP A 130 16.91 12.27 -3.60
N ALA A 131 16.24 11.35 -2.89
CA ALA A 131 14.80 11.29 -2.77
C ALA A 131 14.22 12.19 -1.67
N PHE A 132 15.05 12.95 -0.96
CA PHE A 132 14.69 13.76 0.21
C PHE A 132 14.03 12.96 1.34
N MET A 133 14.37 11.68 1.43
CA MET A 133 13.89 10.73 2.43
C MET A 133 15.03 10.29 3.37
N PRO A 134 14.73 9.97 4.64
CA PRO A 134 15.71 9.39 5.56
C PRO A 134 16.33 8.12 4.98
N MET A 135 17.65 7.96 5.14
CA MET A 135 18.41 6.87 4.54
C MET A 135 17.89 5.46 4.87
N PRO A 136 17.49 5.12 6.12
CA PRO A 136 17.02 3.77 6.43
C PRO A 136 15.78 3.37 5.64
N ILE A 137 14.78 4.25 5.56
CA ILE A 137 13.54 3.95 4.82
C ILE A 137 13.77 3.95 3.30
N TYR A 138 14.60 4.84 2.79
CA TYR A 138 14.95 4.89 1.37
C TYR A 138 15.59 3.57 0.91
N ILE A 139 16.60 3.09 1.65
CA ILE A 139 17.29 1.83 1.33
C ILE A 139 16.32 0.65 1.49
N ALA A 140 15.49 0.64 2.54
CA ALA A 140 14.50 -0.41 2.74
C ALA A 140 13.51 -0.49 1.55
N HIS A 141 13.05 0.65 1.03
CA HIS A 141 12.21 0.70 -0.17
C HIS A 141 12.92 0.18 -1.43
N GLU A 142 14.17 0.58 -1.65
CA GLU A 142 14.94 0.09 -2.82
C GLU A 142 15.18 -1.43 -2.75
N LEU A 143 15.40 -1.99 -1.55
CA LEU A 143 15.52 -3.43 -1.36
C LEU A 143 14.22 -4.18 -1.68
N THR A 144 13.07 -3.73 -1.17
CA THR A 144 11.78 -4.39 -1.46
C THR A 144 11.37 -4.24 -2.93
N LYS A 145 11.64 -3.11 -3.56
CA LYS A 145 11.47 -2.90 -4.99
C LYS A 145 12.34 -3.90 -5.79
N ARG A 146 13.60 -4.04 -5.39
CA ARG A 146 14.51 -5.00 -6.03
C ARG A 146 14.07 -6.45 -5.86
N LEU A 147 13.54 -6.84 -4.70
CA LEU A 147 12.95 -8.16 -4.49
C LEU A 147 11.81 -8.45 -5.47
N ALA A 148 10.88 -7.50 -5.63
CA ALA A 148 9.79 -7.62 -6.59
C ALA A 148 10.28 -7.74 -8.04
N GLU A 149 11.28 -6.95 -8.43
CA GLU A 149 11.90 -7.02 -9.76
C GLU A 149 12.53 -8.37 -10.05
N VAL A 150 13.39 -8.89 -9.14
CA VAL A 150 14.10 -10.16 -9.37
C VAL A 150 13.17 -11.36 -9.36
N ARG A 151 12.05 -11.27 -8.66
CA ARG A 151 10.96 -12.25 -8.73
C ARG A 151 10.26 -12.19 -10.09
N LYS A 152 9.77 -11.00 -10.48
CA LYS A 152 8.97 -10.82 -11.70
C LYS A 152 9.75 -11.09 -13.00
N ASN A 153 11.04 -10.79 -13.03
CA ASN A 153 11.89 -11.06 -14.20
C ASN A 153 12.46 -12.49 -14.23
N GLY A 154 12.11 -13.34 -13.25
CA GLY A 154 12.52 -14.74 -13.18
C GLY A 154 13.99 -14.96 -12.78
N LYS A 155 14.70 -13.95 -12.29
CA LYS A 155 16.08 -14.10 -11.81
C LYS A 155 16.13 -14.94 -10.52
N LEU A 156 15.12 -14.78 -9.65
CA LEU A 156 14.89 -15.56 -8.45
C LEU A 156 13.46 -16.14 -8.46
N PRO A 157 13.20 -17.17 -9.27
CA PRO A 157 11.84 -17.66 -9.53
C PRO A 157 11.17 -18.32 -8.32
N TYR A 158 11.95 -18.75 -7.33
CA TYR A 158 11.45 -19.35 -6.10
C TYR A 158 10.84 -18.34 -5.13
N LEU A 159 11.06 -17.04 -5.31
CA LEU A 159 10.47 -15.99 -4.46
C LEU A 159 8.97 -15.90 -4.70
N ARG A 160 8.24 -15.74 -3.60
CA ARG A 160 6.81 -15.44 -3.58
C ARG A 160 6.60 -13.92 -3.43
N PRO A 161 5.35 -13.41 -3.61
CA PRO A 161 5.11 -11.97 -3.61
C PRO A 161 5.32 -11.26 -2.27
N ASP A 162 5.15 -11.95 -1.12
CA ASP A 162 5.32 -11.35 0.20
C ASP A 162 6.78 -11.30 0.62
N GLY A 163 7.22 -10.14 1.07
CA GLY A 163 8.57 -9.93 1.57
C GLY A 163 8.72 -8.63 2.34
N LYS A 164 9.74 -8.58 3.18
CA LYS A 164 10.09 -7.44 4.03
C LYS A 164 11.59 -7.16 3.95
N SER A 165 11.94 -5.90 4.13
CA SER A 165 13.31 -5.47 4.41
C SER A 165 13.33 -4.58 5.65
N GLN A 166 14.39 -4.67 6.42
CA GLN A 166 14.70 -3.75 7.51
C GLN A 166 16.13 -3.27 7.35
N VAL A 167 16.34 -1.97 7.53
CA VAL A 167 17.65 -1.34 7.46
C VAL A 167 17.88 -0.54 8.73
N THR A 168 19.04 -0.74 9.36
CA THR A 168 19.50 0.01 10.53
C THR A 168 20.70 0.85 10.15
N VAL A 169 20.63 2.14 10.41
CA VAL A 169 21.70 3.12 10.17
C VAL A 169 22.17 3.71 11.48
N GLN A 170 23.47 3.83 11.64
CA GLN A 170 24.10 4.57 12.70
C GLN A 170 24.23 6.04 12.30
N TYR A 171 23.82 6.92 13.18
CA TYR A 171 23.89 8.37 13.03
C TYR A 171 24.82 8.98 14.06
N ASN A 172 25.51 10.04 13.66
CA ASN A 172 26.24 10.90 14.57
C ASN A 172 25.26 11.72 15.43
N SER A 173 25.43 11.72 16.75
CA SER A 173 24.50 12.41 17.65
C SER A 173 24.67 13.94 17.71
N GLU A 174 25.75 14.49 17.12
CA GLU A 174 26.00 15.94 17.08
C GLU A 174 25.57 16.54 15.73
N THR A 175 25.91 15.86 14.63
CA THR A 175 25.62 16.33 13.27
C THR A 175 24.32 15.80 12.71
N HIS A 176 23.76 14.74 13.31
CA HIS A 176 22.61 13.98 12.82
C HIS A 176 22.79 13.39 11.40
N LEU A 177 24.04 13.26 10.94
CA LEU A 177 24.33 12.66 9.64
C LEU A 177 24.50 11.14 9.75
N PRO A 178 24.12 10.37 8.72
CA PRO A 178 24.33 8.93 8.67
C PRO A 178 25.83 8.62 8.56
N GLU A 179 26.31 7.66 9.33
CA GLU A 179 27.73 7.24 9.36
C GLU A 179 27.93 5.84 8.78
N ALA A 180 27.02 4.90 9.06
CA ALA A 180 27.15 3.52 8.62
C ALA A 180 25.81 2.78 8.58
N ILE A 181 25.68 1.85 7.64
CA ILE A 181 24.62 0.82 7.67
C ILE A 181 25.15 -0.30 8.58
N THR A 182 24.45 -0.54 9.70
CA THR A 182 24.88 -1.51 10.72
C THR A 182 24.16 -2.85 10.62
N ALA A 183 22.96 -2.87 10.06
CA ALA A 183 22.22 -4.11 9.81
C ALA A 183 21.29 -3.97 8.60
N VAL A 184 21.17 -5.06 7.85
CA VAL A 184 20.16 -5.27 6.81
C VAL A 184 19.54 -6.64 7.02
N VAL A 185 18.20 -6.68 7.14
CA VAL A 185 17.44 -7.91 7.24
C VAL A 185 16.48 -7.99 6.06
N ILE A 186 16.47 -9.13 5.38
CA ILE A 186 15.51 -9.44 4.31
C ILE A 186 14.79 -10.73 4.69
N SER A 187 13.47 -10.69 4.68
CA SER A 187 12.61 -11.85 4.85
C SER A 187 11.67 -11.95 3.66
N ASN A 188 11.53 -13.13 3.08
CA ASN A 188 10.65 -13.30 1.92
C ASN A 188 10.00 -14.68 1.95
N GLN A 189 8.72 -14.75 1.58
CA GLN A 189 8.05 -16.00 1.29
C GLN A 189 8.68 -16.64 0.05
N HIS A 190 8.93 -17.95 0.07
CA HIS A 190 9.58 -18.66 -1.03
C HIS A 190 9.03 -20.09 -1.18
N GLU A 191 9.37 -20.72 -2.28
CA GLU A 191 9.18 -22.17 -2.47
C GLU A 191 10.10 -22.96 -1.54
N GLU A 192 9.72 -24.22 -1.21
CA GLU A 192 10.57 -25.16 -0.49
C GLU A 192 11.78 -25.59 -1.32
#